data_3350c89a1fb56db9e5e3adfd0564540e
#
_entry.id   3350c89a1fb56db9e5e3adfd0564540e
#
_cell.length_a   1.000
_cell.length_b   1.000
_cell.length_c   1.000
_cell.angle_alpha   90.00
_cell.angle_beta   90.00
_cell.angle_gamma   90.00
#
_symmetry.space_group_name_H-M   'P 1'
#
loop_
_entity.id
_entity.type
_entity.pdbx_description
1 polymer ?
#
loop_
_entity_poly.entity_id
_entity_poly.type
_entity_poly.pdbx_seq_one_letter_code
_entity_poly.pdbx_strand_id
1 'polypeptide(L)'
;MYKCDLNIYLVGLEPEAAAAINSVEPLEWFTHKIFISDCFGEIDVQGADVLIFKASAGTGEERVRELAGEKAVCIVCRDDASGMSRDELAAVDDVWPGSLTFDTAKLLFVRLMKELKLKKDAWLWELELQSVIDTSMDLIWFKGRYGEHWRVNDAFCAIVNKTKEDIRGQQHYYIWGLSKEEYKLGRFVCLETEQDVKEAGRTCRFREHVMGQDGMREMITLKTPLYDEKGEFMGTVGVAKDITKEEAYRRKLLKQAQTDELTGLLNRRYCFFKLDKLARCERLVICYMDLDFFKELNDSHGHQAGDNALVGFAGVLQQNFPKAVNVRMGGDEFVVAMRGEVTEESVREQLDRFLESVHEFFARTEAFSGLSVSIGVAMGEKAGIPLDVLLHQGDVAMYEAKKGGKNRYCFYSDDMYKADI
;
A
#
# COMPACT_ATOMS: atom_id res chain seq x y z
N MET A 1 17.39 20.60 17.04
CA MET A 1 17.78 22.03 17.12
C MET A 1 18.94 22.28 16.16
N TYR A 2 18.87 23.34 15.37
CA TYR A 2 19.88 23.69 14.39
C TYR A 2 21.14 24.21 15.07
N LYS A 3 22.29 23.57 14.80
CA LYS A 3 23.59 24.06 15.28
C LYS A 3 24.19 25.00 14.24
N CYS A 4 24.49 26.24 14.62
CA CYS A 4 24.95 27.26 13.70
C CYS A 4 25.97 28.16 14.37
N ASP A 5 27.04 28.51 13.64
CA ASP A 5 28.00 29.53 13.99
C ASP A 5 27.77 30.72 13.06
N LEU A 6 27.27 31.83 13.59
CA LEU A 6 26.97 33.03 12.80
C LEU A 6 28.13 34.00 12.79
N ASN A 7 28.40 34.55 11.60
CA ASN A 7 29.30 35.70 11.44
C ASN A 7 28.47 36.99 11.41
N ILE A 8 28.62 37.82 12.42
CA ILE A 8 27.88 39.06 12.61
C ILE A 8 28.80 40.23 12.45
N TYR A 9 28.47 41.13 11.56
CA TYR A 9 29.27 42.32 11.26
C TYR A 9 28.53 43.56 11.76
N LEU A 10 29.22 44.39 12.52
CA LEU A 10 28.77 45.68 13.04
C LEU A 10 29.57 46.77 12.37
N VAL A 11 28.94 47.63 11.55
CA VAL A 11 29.65 48.66 10.78
C VAL A 11 29.13 50.05 11.11
N GLY A 12 30.02 50.92 11.61
CA GLY A 12 29.71 52.30 11.93
C GLY A 12 28.79 52.49 13.14
N LEU A 13 28.61 51.46 13.98
CA LEU A 13 27.84 51.57 15.23
C LEU A 13 28.62 52.29 16.30
N GLU A 14 27.91 52.96 17.21
CA GLU A 14 28.52 53.61 18.38
C GLU A 14 29.13 52.54 19.31
N PRO A 15 30.30 52.89 19.97
CA PRO A 15 31.00 51.90 20.80
C PRO A 15 30.15 51.29 21.90
N GLU A 16 29.20 52.02 22.45
CA GLU A 16 28.28 51.57 23.49
C GLU A 16 27.31 50.53 22.96
N ALA A 17 26.74 50.73 21.75
CA ALA A 17 25.85 49.79 21.09
C ALA A 17 26.59 48.50 20.67
N ALA A 18 27.79 48.63 20.12
CA ALA A 18 28.63 47.49 19.76
C ALA A 18 29.04 46.67 21.00
N ALA A 19 29.39 47.33 22.11
CA ALA A 19 29.68 46.65 23.37
C ALA A 19 28.47 45.94 23.96
N ALA A 20 27.29 46.53 23.85
CA ALA A 20 26.04 45.92 24.29
C ALA A 20 25.74 44.61 23.51
N ILE A 21 25.87 44.63 22.18
CA ILE A 21 25.67 43.47 21.30
C ILE A 21 26.70 42.38 21.62
N ASN A 22 27.96 42.74 21.77
CA ASN A 22 29.03 41.79 22.08
C ASN A 22 28.90 41.18 23.50
N SER A 23 28.13 41.78 24.40
CA SER A 23 27.85 41.27 25.75
C SER A 23 26.76 40.20 25.79
N VAL A 24 26.06 39.95 24.67
CA VAL A 24 24.97 38.97 24.63
C VAL A 24 25.55 37.56 24.55
N GLU A 25 25.18 36.72 25.50
CA GLU A 25 25.56 35.30 25.46
C GLU A 25 24.89 34.56 24.30
N PRO A 26 25.61 33.63 23.65
CA PRO A 26 25.04 32.80 22.62
C PRO A 26 23.82 32.02 23.11
N LEU A 27 22.84 31.81 22.25
CA LEU A 27 21.75 30.90 22.52
C LEU A 27 22.22 29.42 22.41
N GLU A 28 21.55 28.51 23.07
CA GLU A 28 21.88 27.09 23.03
C GLU A 28 21.98 26.59 21.56
N TRP A 29 23.12 26.01 21.19
CA TRP A 29 23.45 25.50 19.83
C TRP A 29 23.56 26.58 18.74
N PHE A 30 23.49 27.87 19.11
CA PHE A 30 23.47 29.00 18.19
C PHE A 30 24.56 30.04 18.59
N THR A 31 25.79 29.76 18.23
CA THR A 31 26.96 30.59 18.53
C THR A 31 27.13 31.69 17.50
N HIS A 32 27.85 32.74 17.87
CA HIS A 32 28.16 33.85 16.98
C HIS A 32 29.55 34.41 17.21
N LYS A 33 30.13 34.94 16.13
CA LYS A 33 31.34 35.75 16.14
C LYS A 33 30.98 37.13 15.67
N ILE A 34 31.46 38.16 16.40
CA ILE A 34 31.18 39.56 16.11
C ILE A 34 32.43 40.22 15.56
N PHE A 35 32.29 40.89 14.43
CA PHE A 35 33.29 41.68 13.75
C PHE A 35 32.83 43.12 13.75
N ILE A 36 33.69 44.06 14.22
CA ILE A 36 33.34 45.47 14.38
C ILE A 36 34.27 46.31 13.52
N SER A 37 33.71 47.26 12.77
CA SER A 37 34.45 48.23 11.97
C SER A 37 33.73 49.58 11.95
N ASP A 38 34.46 50.66 11.79
CA ASP A 38 33.90 52.00 11.67
C ASP A 38 33.31 52.27 10.28
N CYS A 39 33.81 51.60 9.25
CA CYS A 39 33.30 51.78 7.89
C CYS A 39 33.49 50.52 7.02
N PHE A 40 32.71 50.44 5.91
CA PHE A 40 32.77 49.32 4.95
C PHE A 40 34.12 49.21 4.21
N GLY A 41 34.92 50.28 4.13
CA GLY A 41 36.21 50.24 3.47
C GLY A 41 37.31 49.48 4.24
N GLU A 42 37.10 49.18 5.49
CA GLU A 42 38.06 48.52 6.40
C GLU A 42 37.75 47.03 6.64
N ILE A 43 36.60 46.57 6.23
CA ILE A 43 36.16 45.19 6.51
C ILE A 43 35.48 44.57 5.29
N ASP A 44 35.83 43.33 5.03
CA ASP A 44 35.12 42.50 4.03
C ASP A 44 33.93 41.80 4.70
N VAL A 45 32.72 42.19 4.30
CA VAL A 45 31.47 41.67 4.82
C VAL A 45 30.94 40.50 3.99
N GLN A 46 31.70 40.04 3.01
CA GLN A 46 31.32 38.86 2.23
C GLN A 46 31.28 37.63 3.13
N GLY A 47 30.13 36.94 3.13
CA GLY A 47 29.91 35.79 4.02
C GLY A 47 29.36 36.14 5.40
N ALA A 48 28.87 37.37 5.59
CA ALA A 48 28.10 37.74 6.76
C ALA A 48 26.78 36.94 6.82
N ASP A 49 26.44 36.40 7.97
CA ASP A 49 25.09 35.87 8.25
C ASP A 49 24.17 37.00 8.71
N VAL A 50 24.72 37.96 9.45
CA VAL A 50 24.02 39.17 9.89
C VAL A 50 24.95 40.38 9.71
N LEU A 51 24.41 41.45 9.16
CA LEU A 51 25.08 42.72 9.00
C LEU A 51 24.21 43.83 9.62
N ILE A 52 24.73 44.49 10.65
CA ILE A 52 24.10 45.64 11.31
C ILE A 52 24.96 46.84 11.01
N PHE A 53 24.43 47.88 10.36
CA PHE A 53 25.23 49.02 9.95
C PHE A 53 24.49 50.34 10.14
N LYS A 54 25.25 51.43 10.32
CA LYS A 54 24.72 52.79 10.41
C LYS A 54 24.60 53.39 9.00
N ALA A 55 23.50 54.03 8.68
CA ALA A 55 23.24 54.65 7.39
C ALA A 55 24.34 55.64 6.90
N SER A 56 25.13 56.19 7.82
CA SER A 56 26.23 57.09 7.53
C SER A 56 27.60 56.43 7.31
N ALA A 57 27.67 55.09 7.28
CA ALA A 57 28.96 54.36 7.23
C ALA A 57 29.63 54.31 5.83
N GLY A 58 29.22 55.17 4.90
CA GLY A 58 29.91 55.41 3.61
C GLY A 58 29.48 54.51 2.45
N THR A 59 28.43 53.71 2.63
CA THR A 59 27.83 52.89 1.55
C THR A 59 26.31 53.09 1.56
N GLY A 60 25.70 53.32 0.38
CA GLY A 60 24.24 53.38 0.28
C GLY A 60 23.64 52.00 0.54
N GLU A 61 22.44 51.99 1.16
CA GLU A 61 21.71 50.78 1.56
C GLU A 61 21.52 49.82 0.39
N GLU A 62 21.33 50.32 -0.84
CA GLU A 62 21.15 49.50 -2.07
C GLU A 62 22.35 48.59 -2.38
N ARG A 63 23.58 49.01 -2.06
CA ARG A 63 24.79 48.23 -2.31
C ARG A 63 25.14 47.26 -1.17
N VAL A 64 24.53 47.41 -0.01
CA VAL A 64 24.86 46.59 1.16
C VAL A 64 24.51 45.11 0.90
N ARG A 65 23.40 44.84 0.25
CA ARG A 65 23.00 43.50 -0.10
C ARG A 65 23.97 42.82 -1.09
N GLU A 66 24.52 43.58 -2.02
CA GLU A 66 25.53 43.09 -2.95
C GLU A 66 26.83 42.71 -2.24
N LEU A 67 27.22 43.51 -1.23
CA LEU A 67 28.45 43.30 -0.45
C LEU A 67 28.32 42.12 0.54
N ALA A 68 27.20 42.02 1.24
CA ALA A 68 26.97 40.97 2.26
C ALA A 68 26.48 39.64 1.66
N GLY A 69 25.89 39.66 0.45
CA GLY A 69 25.26 38.50 -0.21
C GLY A 69 23.77 38.37 0.08
N GLU A 70 23.05 37.73 -0.82
CA GLU A 70 21.58 37.62 -0.79
C GLU A 70 21.01 36.94 0.47
N LYS A 71 21.80 36.07 1.13
CA LYS A 71 21.37 35.29 2.30
C LYS A 71 21.61 36.01 3.64
N ALA A 72 22.39 37.10 3.65
CA ALA A 72 22.68 37.85 4.86
C ALA A 72 21.44 38.61 5.35
N VAL A 73 21.21 38.61 6.66
CA VAL A 73 20.22 39.50 7.29
C VAL A 73 20.82 40.86 7.47
N CYS A 74 20.33 41.86 6.74
CA CYS A 74 20.83 43.23 6.72
C CYS A 74 19.93 44.15 7.55
N ILE A 75 20.50 44.84 8.53
CA ILE A 75 19.80 45.76 9.43
C ILE A 75 20.47 47.12 9.36
N VAL A 76 19.67 48.12 9.00
CA VAL A 76 20.17 49.52 9.00
C VAL A 76 19.79 50.26 10.30
N CYS A 77 20.74 50.95 10.90
CA CYS A 77 20.49 51.86 12.01
C CYS A 77 20.31 53.29 11.49
N ARG A 78 19.08 53.82 11.63
CA ARG A 78 18.68 55.12 11.06
C ARG A 78 17.58 55.77 11.89
N ASP A 79 17.67 57.11 12.11
CA ASP A 79 16.69 57.83 12.94
C ASP A 79 15.39 58.14 12.19
N ASP A 80 15.42 58.18 10.87
CA ASP A 80 14.24 58.42 10.04
C ASP A 80 14.10 57.39 8.94
N ALA A 81 13.21 56.42 9.17
CA ALA A 81 12.86 55.41 8.19
C ALA A 81 11.82 55.90 7.16
N SER A 82 11.14 57.03 7.44
CA SER A 82 10.09 57.54 6.55
C SER A 82 10.63 58.14 5.24
N GLY A 83 11.93 58.45 5.23
CA GLY A 83 12.63 58.92 4.03
C GLY A 83 13.28 57.87 3.14
N MET A 84 13.10 56.59 3.45
CA MET A 84 13.69 55.49 2.64
C MET A 84 12.91 55.27 1.36
N SER A 85 13.62 55.12 0.24
CA SER A 85 13.05 54.69 -1.02
C SER A 85 12.58 53.24 -0.94
N ARG A 86 11.78 52.83 -1.94
CA ARG A 86 11.31 51.42 -2.04
C ARG A 86 12.46 50.44 -2.23
N ASP A 87 13.50 50.85 -2.95
CA ASP A 87 14.68 50.03 -3.23
C ASP A 87 15.57 49.89 -2.02
N GLU A 88 15.75 50.99 -1.23
CA GLU A 88 16.42 50.91 0.06
C GLU A 88 15.72 50.01 1.06
N LEU A 89 14.37 50.08 1.12
CA LEU A 89 13.58 49.20 1.98
C LEU A 89 13.67 47.73 1.55
N ALA A 90 13.78 47.47 0.24
CA ALA A 90 13.94 46.12 -0.28
C ALA A 90 15.34 45.51 -0.02
N ALA A 91 16.34 46.39 0.20
CA ALA A 91 17.73 45.97 0.43
C ALA A 91 18.01 45.56 1.89
N VAL A 92 17.12 45.91 2.85
CA VAL A 92 17.29 45.61 4.27
C VAL A 92 16.14 44.76 4.80
N ASP A 93 16.43 43.96 5.84
CA ASP A 93 15.44 43.10 6.50
C ASP A 93 14.78 43.75 7.71
N ASP A 94 15.45 44.73 8.34
CA ASP A 94 14.91 45.49 9.47
C ASP A 94 15.59 46.88 9.57
N VAL A 95 14.93 47.81 10.26
CA VAL A 95 15.41 49.15 10.52
C VAL A 95 15.40 49.40 12.03
N TRP A 96 16.61 49.71 12.58
CA TRP A 96 16.78 50.03 13.97
C TRP A 96 17.00 51.55 14.17
N PRO A 97 16.75 52.08 15.37
CA PRO A 97 17.06 53.48 15.67
C PRO A 97 18.52 53.84 15.37
N GLY A 98 18.76 55.01 14.81
CA GLY A 98 20.10 55.48 14.44
C GLY A 98 21.02 55.75 15.64
N SER A 99 20.42 56.08 16.80
CA SER A 99 21.09 56.17 18.08
C SER A 99 20.59 55.07 19.00
N LEU A 100 21.47 54.16 19.37
CA LEU A 100 21.16 53.01 20.21
C LEU A 100 21.80 53.16 21.58
N THR A 101 20.98 53.17 22.64
CA THR A 101 21.49 52.99 24.01
C THR A 101 21.91 51.53 24.22
N PHE A 102 22.76 51.30 25.23
CA PHE A 102 23.21 49.95 25.58
C PHE A 102 22.04 48.95 25.72
N ASP A 103 21.02 49.31 26.51
CA ASP A 103 19.86 48.43 26.76
C ASP A 103 19.04 48.20 25.51
N THR A 104 18.83 49.22 24.66
CA THR A 104 18.09 49.10 23.42
C THR A 104 18.83 48.21 22.43
N ALA A 105 20.13 48.41 22.24
CA ALA A 105 20.94 47.57 21.35
C ALA A 105 20.93 46.11 21.79
N LYS A 106 21.11 45.86 23.08
CA LYS A 106 21.06 44.51 23.67
C LYS A 106 19.69 43.84 23.47
N LEU A 107 18.62 44.57 23.73
CA LEU A 107 17.24 44.04 23.57
C LEU A 107 16.95 43.67 22.11
N LEU A 108 17.24 44.56 21.17
CA LEU A 108 17.00 44.34 19.74
C LEU A 108 17.81 43.13 19.24
N PHE A 109 19.09 43.07 19.64
CA PHE A 109 19.94 41.95 19.23
C PHE A 109 19.48 40.60 19.79
N VAL A 110 19.11 40.52 21.06
CA VAL A 110 18.54 39.30 21.66
C VAL A 110 17.26 38.86 20.91
N ARG A 111 16.42 39.82 20.53
CA ARG A 111 15.20 39.56 19.77
C ARG A 111 15.52 39.00 18.37
N LEU A 112 16.45 39.63 17.67
CA LEU A 112 16.96 39.18 16.38
C LEU A 112 17.49 37.75 16.45
N MET A 113 18.35 37.45 17.42
CA MET A 113 18.94 36.12 17.57
C MET A 113 17.87 35.04 17.83
N LYS A 114 16.85 35.36 18.64
CA LYS A 114 15.71 34.46 18.86
C LYS A 114 14.91 34.20 17.58
N GLU A 115 14.65 35.25 16.81
CA GLU A 115 13.91 35.14 15.55
C GLU A 115 14.70 34.32 14.52
N LEU A 116 16.00 34.58 14.35
CA LEU A 116 16.86 33.79 13.47
C LEU A 116 16.91 32.32 13.86
N LYS A 117 17.03 32.06 15.18
CA LYS A 117 17.01 30.69 15.70
C LYS A 117 15.71 30.01 15.37
N LEU A 118 14.57 30.63 15.60
CA LEU A 118 13.25 30.06 15.27
C LEU A 118 13.10 29.75 13.76
N LYS A 119 13.56 30.69 12.90
CA LYS A 119 13.53 30.48 11.44
C LYS A 119 14.42 29.31 11.01
N LYS A 120 15.64 29.19 11.58
CA LYS A 120 16.54 28.07 11.24
C LYS A 120 16.08 26.74 11.83
N ASP A 121 15.53 26.70 13.03
CA ASP A 121 14.94 25.50 13.61
C ASP A 121 13.72 25.03 12.77
N ALA A 122 12.84 25.96 12.36
CA ALA A 122 11.71 25.65 11.51
C ALA A 122 12.15 25.07 10.14
N TRP A 123 13.18 25.68 9.53
CA TRP A 123 13.76 25.17 8.29
C TRP A 123 14.32 23.74 8.45
N LEU A 124 15.03 23.48 9.56
CA LEU A 124 15.58 22.15 9.85
C LEU A 124 14.46 21.11 10.01
N TRP A 125 13.40 21.44 10.77
CA TRP A 125 12.26 20.56 10.95
C TRP A 125 11.56 20.24 9.62
N GLU A 126 11.44 21.23 8.74
CA GLU A 126 10.87 21.02 7.42
C GLU A 126 11.75 20.09 6.57
N LEU A 127 13.07 20.30 6.59
CA LEU A 127 14.04 19.46 5.91
C LEU A 127 14.02 18.01 6.44
N GLU A 128 14.03 17.84 7.77
CA GLU A 128 13.98 16.53 8.42
C GLU A 128 12.69 15.80 8.06
N LEU A 129 11.52 16.46 8.17
CA LEU A 129 10.24 15.87 7.82
C LEU A 129 10.21 15.46 6.35
N GLN A 130 10.63 16.34 5.43
CA GLN A 130 10.64 16.03 4.01
C GLN A 130 11.58 14.86 3.70
N SER A 131 12.77 14.86 4.31
CA SER A 131 13.75 13.77 4.12
C SER A 131 13.21 12.42 4.62
N VAL A 132 12.55 12.39 5.76
CA VAL A 132 11.95 11.16 6.33
C VAL A 132 10.84 10.62 5.42
N ILE A 133 9.93 11.48 4.97
CA ILE A 133 8.83 11.01 4.10
C ILE A 133 9.33 10.59 2.72
N ASP A 134 10.36 11.24 2.17
CA ASP A 134 10.93 10.90 0.85
C ASP A 134 11.72 9.58 0.86
N THR A 135 12.25 9.14 2.02
CA THR A 135 12.88 7.81 2.13
C THR A 135 11.87 6.67 2.12
N SER A 136 10.59 6.94 2.34
CA SER A 136 9.54 5.94 2.32
C SER A 136 9.20 5.51 0.90
N MET A 137 9.06 4.19 0.69
CA MET A 137 8.52 3.63 -0.56
C MET A 137 6.99 3.68 -0.60
N ASP A 138 6.33 3.88 0.54
CA ASP A 138 4.89 4.08 0.61
C ASP A 138 4.52 5.50 0.16
N LEU A 139 3.36 5.66 -0.42
CA LEU A 139 2.84 6.96 -0.80
C LEU A 139 2.46 7.75 0.45
N ILE A 140 3.00 8.96 0.59
CA ILE A 140 2.69 9.83 1.73
C ILE A 140 2.19 11.17 1.19
N TRP A 141 1.09 11.66 1.74
CA TRP A 141 0.52 12.95 1.40
C TRP A 141 -0.13 13.64 2.60
N PHE A 142 -0.16 14.95 2.53
CA PHE A 142 -0.87 15.82 3.45
C PHE A 142 -1.89 16.63 2.66
N LYS A 143 -3.15 16.56 3.06
CA LYS A 143 -4.26 17.33 2.47
C LYS A 143 -4.79 18.34 3.45
N GLY A 144 -5.13 19.53 2.98
CA GLY A 144 -5.84 20.55 3.73
C GLY A 144 -7.32 20.22 3.90
N ARG A 145 -8.02 21.08 4.66
CA ARG A 145 -9.45 20.94 4.97
C ARG A 145 -10.37 20.93 3.76
N TYR A 146 -9.91 21.47 2.64
CA TYR A 146 -10.67 21.56 1.38
C TYR A 146 -10.22 20.51 0.35
N GLY A 147 -9.38 19.55 0.74
CA GLY A 147 -8.91 18.47 -0.11
C GLY A 147 -7.70 18.78 -1.00
N GLU A 148 -7.15 19.99 -0.90
CA GLU A 148 -5.93 20.39 -1.59
C GLU A 148 -4.71 19.70 -0.97
N HIS A 149 -3.73 19.29 -1.79
CA HIS A 149 -2.51 18.66 -1.32
C HIS A 149 -1.47 19.70 -0.90
N TRP A 150 -1.02 19.63 0.33
CA TRP A 150 0.00 20.54 0.86
C TRP A 150 1.42 20.01 0.64
N ARG A 151 1.57 18.71 0.84
CA ARG A 151 2.87 18.04 0.77
C ARG A 151 2.69 16.58 0.34
N VAL A 152 3.66 16.10 -0.42
CA VAL A 152 3.74 14.69 -0.83
C VAL A 152 5.20 14.24 -0.81
N ASN A 153 5.42 12.92 -0.81
CA ASN A 153 6.76 12.34 -0.95
C ASN A 153 7.07 11.95 -2.40
N ASP A 154 8.32 11.56 -2.65
CA ASP A 154 8.80 11.16 -3.98
C ASP A 154 8.05 9.94 -4.54
N ALA A 155 7.70 8.96 -3.69
CA ALA A 155 6.91 7.80 -4.11
C ALA A 155 5.52 8.19 -4.64
N PHE A 156 4.87 9.19 -4.02
CA PHE A 156 3.61 9.73 -4.50
C PHE A 156 3.79 10.44 -5.85
N CYS A 157 4.82 11.26 -5.99
CA CYS A 157 5.15 11.95 -7.25
C CYS A 157 5.36 10.95 -8.40
N ALA A 158 6.08 9.86 -8.15
CA ALA A 158 6.36 8.85 -9.14
C ALA A 158 5.09 8.14 -9.67
N ILE A 159 4.11 7.85 -8.82
CA ILE A 159 2.89 7.14 -9.25
C ILE A 159 1.97 8.03 -10.09
N VAL A 160 1.94 9.35 -9.80
CA VAL A 160 1.10 10.30 -10.52
C VAL A 160 1.84 11.01 -11.67
N ASN A 161 3.14 10.78 -11.81
CA ASN A 161 4.05 11.40 -12.79
C ASN A 161 3.96 12.94 -12.77
N LYS A 162 4.12 13.51 -11.58
CA LYS A 162 4.11 14.97 -11.34
C LYS A 162 5.17 15.33 -10.31
N THR A 163 5.63 16.60 -10.35
CA THR A 163 6.54 17.13 -9.33
C THR A 163 5.78 17.53 -8.06
N LYS A 164 6.50 17.76 -6.97
CA LYS A 164 5.93 18.27 -5.71
C LYS A 164 5.31 19.67 -5.91
N GLU A 165 5.94 20.47 -6.74
CA GLU A 165 5.49 21.83 -7.11
C GLU A 165 4.17 21.78 -7.89
N ASP A 166 4.05 20.85 -8.86
CA ASP A 166 2.82 20.63 -9.64
C ASP A 166 1.64 20.20 -8.77
N ILE A 167 1.91 19.49 -7.67
CA ILE A 167 0.90 18.91 -6.78
C ILE A 167 0.47 19.91 -5.70
N ARG A 168 1.36 20.77 -5.25
CA ARG A 168 1.12 21.70 -4.13
C ARG A 168 -0.09 22.59 -4.39
N GLY A 169 -1.05 22.59 -3.48
CA GLY A 169 -2.29 23.34 -3.57
C GLY A 169 -3.33 22.79 -4.53
N GLN A 170 -3.04 21.67 -5.22
CA GLN A 170 -3.94 21.10 -6.20
C GLN A 170 -4.94 20.12 -5.61
N GLN A 171 -6.10 20.04 -6.24
CA GLN A 171 -7.17 19.12 -5.89
C GLN A 171 -6.92 17.71 -6.40
N HIS A 172 -7.55 16.74 -5.78
CA HIS A 172 -7.36 15.32 -6.05
C HIS A 172 -7.56 14.95 -7.53
N TYR A 173 -8.61 15.41 -8.17
CA TYR A 173 -8.90 15.12 -9.59
C TYR A 173 -7.76 15.57 -10.53
N TYR A 174 -7.20 16.76 -10.29
CA TYR A 174 -6.09 17.29 -11.09
C TYR A 174 -4.84 16.42 -10.99
N ILE A 175 -4.52 15.98 -9.78
CA ILE A 175 -3.33 15.17 -9.51
C ILE A 175 -3.39 13.85 -10.26
N TRP A 176 -4.56 13.25 -10.34
CA TRP A 176 -4.79 12.00 -11.05
C TRP A 176 -5.11 12.18 -12.55
N GLY A 177 -5.00 13.39 -13.07
CA GLY A 177 -5.20 13.67 -14.49
C GLY A 177 -6.65 13.59 -14.96
N LEU A 178 -7.62 13.76 -14.05
CA LEU A 178 -9.03 13.82 -14.35
C LEU A 178 -9.47 15.26 -14.53
N SER A 179 -10.44 15.51 -15.41
CA SER A 179 -11.18 16.76 -15.43
C SER A 179 -12.17 16.81 -14.26
N LYS A 180 -12.57 18.02 -13.86
CA LYS A 180 -13.56 18.19 -12.79
C LYS A 180 -14.91 17.55 -13.14
N GLU A 181 -15.24 17.49 -14.41
CA GLU A 181 -16.44 16.88 -14.98
C GLU A 181 -16.38 15.35 -14.87
N GLU A 182 -15.27 14.73 -15.26
CA GLU A 182 -15.05 13.28 -15.15
C GLU A 182 -15.09 12.83 -13.70
N TYR A 183 -14.50 13.61 -12.80
CA TYR A 183 -14.53 13.35 -11.38
C TYR A 183 -15.97 13.39 -10.82
N LYS A 184 -16.78 14.40 -11.20
CA LYS A 184 -18.19 14.49 -10.82
C LYS A 184 -19.05 13.34 -11.37
N LEU A 185 -18.69 12.77 -12.52
CA LEU A 185 -19.36 11.61 -13.11
C LEU A 185 -18.99 10.28 -12.45
N GLY A 186 -18.19 10.30 -11.37
CA GLY A 186 -17.83 9.11 -10.62
C GLY A 186 -16.71 8.27 -11.26
N ARG A 187 -15.93 8.84 -12.17
CA ARG A 187 -14.69 8.22 -12.64
C ARG A 187 -13.60 8.42 -11.58
N PHE A 188 -13.48 7.48 -10.68
CA PHE A 188 -12.50 7.52 -9.60
C PHE A 188 -11.25 6.76 -9.97
N VAL A 189 -10.10 7.33 -9.66
CA VAL A 189 -8.83 6.63 -9.64
C VAL A 189 -8.57 6.06 -8.24
N CYS A 190 -8.99 6.78 -7.20
CA CYS A 190 -9.09 6.30 -5.81
C CYS A 190 -10.25 7.02 -5.10
N LEU A 191 -10.70 6.48 -3.97
CA LEU A 191 -11.79 7.06 -3.19
C LEU A 191 -11.28 8.21 -2.29
N GLU A 192 -12.02 9.32 -2.28
CA GLU A 192 -11.84 10.36 -1.28
C GLU A 192 -12.64 10.00 -0.03
N THR A 193 -11.95 9.67 1.05
CA THR A 193 -12.50 9.25 2.33
C THR A 193 -12.14 10.21 3.46
N GLU A 194 -11.78 11.45 3.12
CA GLU A 194 -11.39 12.49 4.08
C GLU A 194 -12.53 12.84 5.02
N GLN A 195 -13.79 12.82 4.53
CA GLN A 195 -14.95 13.08 5.37
C GLN A 195 -15.17 11.98 6.41
N ASP A 196 -15.02 10.71 6.02
CA ASP A 196 -15.12 9.56 6.93
C ASP A 196 -14.07 9.64 8.04
N VAL A 197 -12.85 10.07 7.71
CA VAL A 197 -11.74 10.24 8.66
C VAL A 197 -12.04 11.38 9.63
N LYS A 198 -12.58 12.49 9.13
CA LYS A 198 -12.99 13.64 9.94
C LYS A 198 -14.08 13.26 10.92
N GLU A 199 -15.11 12.55 10.48
CA GLU A 199 -16.24 12.11 11.31
C GLU A 199 -15.80 11.08 12.36
N ALA A 200 -14.88 10.17 12.00
CA ALA A 200 -14.34 9.20 12.93
C ALA A 200 -13.41 9.81 13.98
N GLY A 201 -12.81 10.97 13.74
CA GLY A 201 -11.89 11.67 14.64
C GLY A 201 -10.62 10.89 15.00
N ARG A 202 -10.28 9.86 14.24
CA ARG A 202 -9.14 8.96 14.47
C ARG A 202 -8.58 8.41 13.17
N THR A 203 -7.42 7.76 13.25
CA THR A 203 -6.86 7.04 12.09
C THR A 203 -7.81 5.96 11.59
N CYS A 204 -8.11 6.01 10.29
CA CYS A 204 -8.92 5.02 9.58
C CYS A 204 -8.06 4.25 8.57
N ARG A 205 -8.42 2.98 8.38
CA ARG A 205 -7.76 2.09 7.41
C ARG A 205 -8.73 1.77 6.29
N PHE A 206 -8.26 1.96 5.05
CA PHE A 206 -9.01 1.66 3.84
C PHE A 206 -8.25 0.66 2.98
N ARG A 207 -8.98 -0.12 2.20
CA ARG A 207 -8.43 -0.93 1.12
C ARG A 207 -8.94 -0.34 -0.19
N GLU A 208 -8.05 0.12 -1.02
CA GLU A 208 -8.37 0.89 -2.21
C GLU A 208 -7.72 0.25 -3.44
N HIS A 209 -8.37 0.45 -4.60
CA HIS A 209 -7.80 0.11 -5.89
C HIS A 209 -7.46 1.40 -6.61
N VAL A 210 -6.20 1.56 -6.99
CA VAL A 210 -5.70 2.78 -7.62
C VAL A 210 -5.16 2.43 -8.99
N MET A 211 -5.58 3.17 -10.01
CA MET A 211 -5.04 3.03 -11.36
C MET A 211 -3.72 3.79 -11.44
N GLY A 212 -2.60 3.05 -11.46
CA GLY A 212 -1.29 3.60 -11.74
C GLY A 212 -0.97 3.58 -13.25
N GLN A 213 0.22 4.05 -13.63
CA GLN A 213 0.67 4.00 -15.02
C GLN A 213 0.78 2.58 -15.59
N ASP A 214 1.16 1.61 -14.74
CA ASP A 214 1.39 0.21 -15.11
C ASP A 214 0.15 -0.69 -14.89
N GLY A 215 -1.00 -0.10 -14.55
CA GLY A 215 -2.25 -0.83 -14.31
C GLY A 215 -2.84 -0.65 -12.92
N MET A 216 -3.82 -1.50 -12.59
CA MET A 216 -4.53 -1.46 -11.31
C MET A 216 -3.64 -1.96 -10.18
N ARG A 217 -3.53 -1.18 -9.11
CA ARG A 217 -2.80 -1.50 -7.89
C ARG A 217 -3.75 -1.66 -6.71
N GLU A 218 -3.45 -2.59 -5.84
CA GLU A 218 -4.15 -2.75 -4.55
C GLU A 218 -3.36 -2.03 -3.46
N MET A 219 -4.02 -1.11 -2.76
CA MET A 219 -3.41 -0.29 -1.72
C MET A 219 -4.06 -0.52 -0.36
N ILE A 220 -3.26 -0.49 0.68
CA ILE A 220 -3.74 -0.28 2.05
C ILE A 220 -3.41 1.15 2.42
N THR A 221 -4.44 1.94 2.68
CA THR A 221 -4.33 3.35 3.01
C THR A 221 -4.69 3.58 4.48
N LEU A 222 -3.83 4.26 5.20
CA LEU A 222 -4.09 4.79 6.53
C LEU A 222 -4.24 6.30 6.40
N LYS A 223 -5.35 6.86 6.91
CA LYS A 223 -5.58 8.30 6.93
C LYS A 223 -5.82 8.75 8.38
N THR A 224 -5.10 9.77 8.80
CA THR A 224 -5.18 10.34 10.15
C THR A 224 -5.63 11.80 10.05
N PRO A 225 -6.63 12.24 10.83
CA PRO A 225 -7.05 13.62 10.85
C PRO A 225 -6.01 14.51 11.56
N LEU A 226 -5.83 15.72 11.07
CA LEU A 226 -4.98 16.75 11.66
C LEU A 226 -5.87 17.86 12.23
N TYR A 227 -5.52 18.33 13.41
CA TYR A 227 -6.22 19.40 14.13
C TYR A 227 -5.25 20.52 14.50
N ASP A 228 -5.74 21.74 14.54
CA ASP A 228 -4.97 22.86 15.06
C ASP A 228 -4.98 22.87 16.60
N GLU A 229 -4.30 23.87 17.19
CA GLU A 229 -4.20 24.08 18.64
C GLU A 229 -5.55 24.38 19.32
N LYS A 230 -6.61 24.71 18.55
CA LYS A 230 -7.98 24.93 19.02
C LYS A 230 -8.85 23.68 18.85
N GLY A 231 -8.30 22.61 18.31
CA GLY A 231 -9.05 21.38 17.98
C GLY A 231 -9.88 21.45 16.70
N GLU A 232 -9.66 22.47 15.85
CA GLU A 232 -10.35 22.58 14.56
C GLU A 232 -9.68 21.71 13.51
N PHE A 233 -10.49 21.03 12.70
CA PHE A 233 -9.98 20.17 11.64
C PHE A 233 -9.21 20.95 10.58
N MET A 234 -7.95 20.63 10.41
CA MET A 234 -7.05 21.23 9.44
C MET A 234 -6.96 20.42 8.13
N GLY A 235 -7.11 19.10 8.20
CA GLY A 235 -6.91 18.22 7.06
C GLY A 235 -6.56 16.81 7.46
N THR A 236 -5.87 16.08 6.59
CA THR A 236 -5.47 14.69 6.83
C THR A 236 -4.02 14.44 6.40
N VAL A 237 -3.36 13.52 7.08
CA VAL A 237 -2.18 12.84 6.54
C VAL A 237 -2.57 11.44 6.12
N GLY A 238 -2.15 11.03 4.93
CA GLY A 238 -2.38 9.70 4.38
C GLY A 238 -1.07 8.99 4.10
N VAL A 239 -1.07 7.68 4.36
CA VAL A 239 0.01 6.76 3.99
C VAL A 239 -0.62 5.57 3.27
N ALA A 240 -0.21 5.31 2.03
CA ALA A 240 -0.71 4.18 1.25
C ALA A 240 0.42 3.23 0.85
N LYS A 241 0.29 1.98 1.28
CA LYS A 241 1.20 0.90 0.91
C LYS A 241 0.64 0.13 -0.28
N ASP A 242 1.46 -0.01 -1.33
CA ASP A 242 1.16 -0.92 -2.45
C ASP A 242 1.36 -2.37 -2.00
N ILE A 243 0.27 -3.14 -2.01
CA ILE A 243 0.26 -4.56 -1.63
C ILE A 243 -0.03 -5.48 -2.83
N THR A 244 0.02 -4.95 -4.07
CA THR A 244 -0.35 -5.68 -5.29
C THR A 244 0.45 -6.98 -5.44
N LYS A 245 1.76 -6.90 -5.26
CA LYS A 245 2.64 -8.07 -5.36
C LYS A 245 2.41 -9.06 -4.22
N GLU A 246 2.31 -8.58 -2.98
CA GLU A 246 2.04 -9.41 -1.80
C GLU A 246 0.72 -10.16 -1.95
N GLU A 247 -0.34 -9.48 -2.40
CA GLU A 247 -1.64 -10.12 -2.62
C GLU A 247 -1.62 -11.12 -3.78
N ALA A 248 -0.90 -10.82 -4.86
CA ALA A 248 -0.70 -11.76 -5.96
C ALA A 248 0.05 -13.02 -5.49
N TYR A 249 1.13 -12.85 -4.73
CA TYR A 249 1.85 -13.97 -4.13
C TYR A 249 0.98 -14.75 -3.14
N ARG A 250 0.23 -14.06 -2.29
CA ARG A 250 -0.69 -14.70 -1.34
C ARG A 250 -1.75 -15.54 -2.05
N ARG A 251 -2.35 -14.99 -3.13
CA ARG A 251 -3.33 -15.75 -3.95
C ARG A 251 -2.68 -16.96 -4.60
N LYS A 252 -1.45 -16.81 -5.13
CA LYS A 252 -0.70 -17.93 -5.71
C LYS A 252 -0.41 -19.03 -4.69
N LEU A 253 0.11 -18.66 -3.51
CA LEU A 253 0.38 -19.61 -2.43
C LEU A 253 -0.89 -20.30 -1.93
N LEU A 254 -1.99 -19.56 -1.78
CA LEU A 254 -3.28 -20.14 -1.42
C LEU A 254 -3.76 -21.13 -2.48
N LYS A 255 -3.65 -20.78 -3.75
CA LYS A 255 -3.99 -21.68 -4.85
C LYS A 255 -3.14 -22.96 -4.80
N GLN A 256 -1.83 -22.85 -4.67
CA GLN A 256 -0.93 -24.02 -4.55
C GLN A 256 -1.23 -24.88 -3.31
N ALA A 257 -1.55 -24.25 -2.17
CA ALA A 257 -1.94 -24.97 -0.97
C ALA A 257 -3.29 -25.69 -1.06
N GLN A 258 -4.18 -25.23 -1.97
CA GLN A 258 -5.55 -25.70 -2.10
C GLN A 258 -5.78 -26.65 -3.28
N THR A 259 -4.93 -26.57 -4.30
CA THR A 259 -5.12 -27.35 -5.55
C THR A 259 -4.02 -28.39 -5.72
N ASP A 260 -4.34 -29.44 -6.46
CA ASP A 260 -3.39 -30.40 -7.02
C ASP A 260 -2.64 -29.75 -8.19
N GLU A 261 -1.31 -29.80 -8.17
CA GLU A 261 -0.46 -29.09 -9.15
C GLU A 261 -0.63 -29.64 -10.58
N LEU A 262 -0.92 -30.93 -10.72
CA LEU A 262 -1.06 -31.56 -12.03
C LEU A 262 -2.41 -31.24 -12.67
N THR A 263 -3.50 -31.44 -11.92
CA THR A 263 -4.87 -31.38 -12.46
C THR A 263 -5.56 -30.05 -12.25
N GLY A 264 -5.08 -29.21 -11.33
CA GLY A 264 -5.72 -27.95 -10.95
C GLY A 264 -7.02 -28.11 -10.14
N LEU A 265 -7.46 -29.34 -9.87
CA LEU A 265 -8.56 -29.62 -8.94
C LEU A 265 -8.17 -29.30 -7.50
N LEU A 266 -9.13 -29.29 -6.59
CA LEU A 266 -8.78 -29.19 -5.18
C LEU A 266 -7.98 -30.41 -4.74
N ASN A 267 -6.98 -30.20 -3.88
CA ASN A 267 -6.19 -31.30 -3.34
C ASN A 267 -6.88 -31.94 -2.12
N ARG A 268 -6.41 -33.12 -1.72
CA ARG A 268 -6.92 -33.88 -0.57
C ARG A 268 -6.99 -33.03 0.70
N ARG A 269 -5.94 -32.25 1.03
CA ARG A 269 -5.87 -31.44 2.26
C ARG A 269 -6.98 -30.41 2.31
N TYR A 270 -7.20 -29.69 1.23
CA TYR A 270 -8.22 -28.65 1.18
C TYR A 270 -9.63 -29.23 1.05
N CYS A 271 -9.78 -30.42 0.47
CA CYS A 271 -11.01 -31.19 0.45
C CYS A 271 -11.56 -31.37 1.87
N PHE A 272 -10.76 -31.96 2.78
CA PHE A 272 -11.19 -32.18 4.15
C PHE A 272 -11.60 -30.87 4.84
N PHE A 273 -10.81 -29.82 4.70
CA PHE A 273 -11.15 -28.52 5.30
C PHE A 273 -12.45 -27.92 4.78
N LYS A 274 -12.66 -27.97 3.46
CA LYS A 274 -13.83 -27.36 2.81
C LYS A 274 -15.09 -28.20 2.98
N LEU A 275 -14.99 -29.51 2.74
CA LEU A 275 -16.14 -30.41 2.77
C LEU A 275 -16.62 -30.73 4.19
N ASP A 276 -15.70 -30.82 5.18
CA ASP A 276 -16.11 -31.01 6.58
C ASP A 276 -16.99 -29.85 7.07
N LYS A 277 -16.65 -28.62 6.68
CA LYS A 277 -17.47 -27.45 6.98
C LYS A 277 -18.84 -27.52 6.28
N LEU A 278 -18.88 -27.95 5.02
CA LEU A 278 -20.14 -28.10 4.26
C LEU A 278 -21.01 -29.23 4.80
N ALA A 279 -20.43 -30.38 5.11
CA ALA A 279 -21.13 -31.54 5.65
C ALA A 279 -21.89 -31.26 6.96
N ARG A 280 -21.36 -30.34 7.77
CA ARG A 280 -22.03 -29.90 9.01
C ARG A 280 -23.30 -29.08 8.77
N CYS A 281 -23.38 -28.39 7.64
CA CYS A 281 -24.45 -27.42 7.36
C CYS A 281 -25.40 -27.88 6.26
N GLU A 282 -24.96 -28.73 5.34
CA GLU A 282 -25.67 -29.12 4.15
C GLU A 282 -25.66 -30.66 3.96
N ARG A 283 -26.67 -31.18 3.27
CA ARG A 283 -26.66 -32.55 2.78
C ARG A 283 -25.64 -32.65 1.65
N LEU A 284 -24.77 -33.66 1.70
CA LEU A 284 -23.78 -33.94 0.66
C LEU A 284 -24.02 -35.28 0.00
N VAL A 285 -23.74 -35.34 -1.30
CA VAL A 285 -23.57 -36.59 -2.08
C VAL A 285 -22.11 -36.67 -2.49
N ILE A 286 -21.43 -37.73 -2.11
CA ILE A 286 -20.02 -37.98 -2.43
C ILE A 286 -19.94 -39.05 -3.51
N CYS A 287 -19.31 -38.72 -4.64
CA CYS A 287 -18.91 -39.68 -5.64
C CYS A 287 -17.40 -39.91 -5.53
N TYR A 288 -16.97 -41.05 -5.00
CA TYR A 288 -15.57 -41.46 -4.94
C TYR A 288 -15.23 -42.23 -6.22
N MET A 289 -14.14 -41.87 -6.90
CA MET A 289 -13.81 -42.32 -8.23
C MET A 289 -12.35 -42.77 -8.31
N ASP A 290 -12.12 -43.85 -9.12
CA ASP A 290 -10.77 -44.34 -9.39
C ASP A 290 -10.69 -44.77 -10.87
N LEU A 291 -9.58 -44.38 -11.51
CA LEU A 291 -9.36 -44.74 -12.92
C LEU A 291 -8.92 -46.18 -13.07
N ASP A 292 -9.76 -46.98 -13.69
CA ASP A 292 -9.46 -48.38 -13.96
C ASP A 292 -8.30 -48.52 -14.96
N PHE A 293 -7.40 -49.45 -14.70
CA PHE A 293 -6.23 -49.76 -15.54
C PHE A 293 -5.21 -48.62 -15.70
N PHE A 294 -5.22 -47.68 -14.78
CA PHE A 294 -4.30 -46.54 -14.82
C PHE A 294 -2.82 -46.95 -14.65
N LYS A 295 -2.56 -47.97 -13.82
CA LYS A 295 -1.23 -48.52 -13.68
C LYS A 295 -0.71 -49.13 -14.98
N GLU A 296 -1.54 -49.90 -15.67
CA GLU A 296 -1.22 -50.52 -16.95
C GLU A 296 -0.92 -49.48 -18.03
N LEU A 297 -1.62 -48.33 -18.02
CA LEU A 297 -1.30 -47.20 -18.88
C LEU A 297 0.10 -46.68 -18.59
N ASN A 298 0.44 -46.44 -17.34
CA ASN A 298 1.78 -45.96 -16.94
C ASN A 298 2.89 -46.93 -17.32
N ASP A 299 2.66 -48.23 -17.09
CA ASP A 299 3.63 -49.28 -17.37
C ASP A 299 3.89 -49.47 -18.87
N SER A 300 2.87 -49.25 -19.71
CA SER A 300 2.96 -49.45 -21.18
C SER A 300 3.32 -48.16 -21.95
N HIS A 301 2.87 -47.00 -21.52
CA HIS A 301 3.03 -45.72 -22.25
C HIS A 301 3.80 -44.63 -21.46
N GLY A 302 4.27 -44.95 -20.23
CA GLY A 302 5.05 -44.08 -19.39
C GLY A 302 4.23 -43.06 -18.61
N HIS A 303 4.82 -42.50 -17.57
CA HIS A 303 4.15 -41.57 -16.63
C HIS A 303 3.60 -40.29 -17.28
N GLN A 304 4.21 -39.81 -18.38
CA GLN A 304 3.68 -38.66 -19.11
C GLN A 304 2.32 -38.93 -19.74
N ALA A 305 2.06 -40.16 -20.21
CA ALA A 305 0.74 -40.57 -20.73
C ALA A 305 -0.29 -40.60 -19.58
N GLY A 306 0.09 -41.14 -18.43
CA GLY A 306 -0.73 -41.10 -17.23
C GLY A 306 -1.06 -39.68 -16.77
N ASP A 307 -0.09 -38.80 -16.71
CA ASP A 307 -0.32 -37.40 -16.36
C ASP A 307 -1.31 -36.73 -17.32
N ASN A 308 -1.16 -36.94 -18.61
CA ASN A 308 -2.10 -36.43 -19.62
C ASN A 308 -3.52 -36.98 -19.45
N ALA A 309 -3.65 -38.28 -19.11
CA ALA A 309 -4.94 -38.90 -18.82
C ALA A 309 -5.61 -38.29 -17.57
N LEU A 310 -4.84 -38.06 -16.50
CA LEU A 310 -5.31 -37.39 -15.25
C LEU A 310 -5.78 -35.96 -15.51
N VAL A 311 -5.01 -35.20 -16.27
CA VAL A 311 -5.35 -33.80 -16.62
C VAL A 311 -6.61 -33.75 -17.46
N GLY A 312 -6.71 -34.62 -18.46
CA GLY A 312 -7.88 -34.70 -19.31
C GLY A 312 -9.13 -35.15 -18.56
N PHE A 313 -9.03 -36.20 -17.73
CA PHE A 313 -10.11 -36.65 -16.87
C PHE A 313 -10.59 -35.54 -15.91
N ALA A 314 -9.68 -34.79 -15.29
CA ALA A 314 -10.03 -33.66 -14.46
C ALA A 314 -10.82 -32.60 -15.24
N GLY A 315 -10.47 -32.35 -16.50
CA GLY A 315 -11.24 -31.48 -17.41
C GLY A 315 -12.65 -31.96 -17.68
N VAL A 316 -12.83 -33.28 -17.98
CA VAL A 316 -14.14 -33.92 -18.16
C VAL A 316 -14.97 -33.79 -16.87
N LEU A 317 -14.35 -34.01 -15.72
CA LEU A 317 -14.98 -33.90 -14.41
C LEU A 317 -15.50 -32.46 -14.14
N GLN A 318 -14.71 -31.45 -14.40
CA GLN A 318 -15.10 -30.02 -14.22
C GLN A 318 -16.26 -29.64 -15.17
N GLN A 319 -16.26 -30.13 -16.39
CA GLN A 319 -17.32 -29.85 -17.37
C GLN A 319 -18.66 -30.50 -16.98
N ASN A 320 -18.63 -31.73 -16.48
CA ASN A 320 -19.84 -32.43 -16.07
C ASN A 320 -20.36 -32.02 -14.69
N PHE A 321 -19.46 -31.57 -13.79
CA PHE A 321 -19.82 -31.18 -12.43
C PHE A 321 -19.40 -29.74 -12.10
N PRO A 322 -19.83 -28.72 -12.86
CA PRO A 322 -19.32 -27.33 -12.71
C PRO A 322 -19.73 -26.66 -11.39
N LYS A 323 -20.80 -27.15 -10.73
CA LYS A 323 -21.31 -26.64 -9.46
C LYS A 323 -20.89 -27.45 -8.25
N ALA A 324 -20.26 -28.60 -8.46
CA ALA A 324 -19.78 -29.48 -7.42
C ALA A 324 -18.37 -29.11 -6.95
N VAL A 325 -17.93 -29.68 -5.85
CA VAL A 325 -16.56 -29.60 -5.38
C VAL A 325 -15.79 -30.77 -5.96
N ASN A 326 -14.90 -30.51 -6.92
CA ASN A 326 -14.10 -31.50 -7.61
C ASN A 326 -12.71 -31.59 -6.98
N VAL A 327 -12.26 -32.78 -6.61
CA VAL A 327 -11.07 -33.03 -5.82
C VAL A 327 -10.25 -34.16 -6.42
N ARG A 328 -8.91 -34.05 -6.40
CA ARG A 328 -8.02 -35.20 -6.57
C ARG A 328 -7.50 -35.62 -5.21
N MET A 329 -7.74 -36.88 -4.84
CA MET A 329 -7.34 -37.43 -3.55
C MET A 329 -5.88 -37.87 -3.55
N GLY A 330 -5.35 -38.28 -4.67
CA GLY A 330 -3.98 -38.70 -4.93
C GLY A 330 -3.94 -39.80 -5.97
N GLY A 331 -2.82 -39.98 -6.69
CA GLY A 331 -2.71 -40.96 -7.73
C GLY A 331 -3.81 -40.81 -8.80
N ASP A 332 -4.63 -41.84 -8.94
CA ASP A 332 -5.77 -41.98 -9.86
C ASP A 332 -7.15 -41.83 -9.18
N GLU A 333 -7.15 -41.40 -7.90
CA GLU A 333 -8.38 -41.23 -7.12
C GLU A 333 -8.92 -39.79 -7.16
N PHE A 334 -10.22 -39.67 -7.38
CA PHE A 334 -10.94 -38.39 -7.44
C PHE A 334 -12.20 -38.44 -6.58
N VAL A 335 -12.65 -37.28 -6.14
CA VAL A 335 -13.90 -37.10 -5.39
C VAL A 335 -14.68 -35.94 -5.98
N VAL A 336 -15.97 -36.17 -6.20
CA VAL A 336 -16.95 -35.11 -6.51
C VAL A 336 -17.92 -35.03 -5.34
N ALA A 337 -18.05 -33.83 -4.76
CA ALA A 337 -19.04 -33.57 -3.72
C ALA A 337 -20.13 -32.62 -4.25
N MET A 338 -21.34 -33.14 -4.40
CA MET A 338 -22.54 -32.37 -4.73
C MET A 338 -23.27 -31.98 -3.44
N ARG A 339 -23.91 -30.83 -3.43
CA ARG A 339 -24.56 -30.26 -2.25
C ARG A 339 -26.02 -29.90 -2.51
N GLY A 340 -26.82 -29.91 -1.45
CA GLY A 340 -28.24 -29.57 -1.50
C GLY A 340 -29.16 -30.77 -1.65
N GLU A 341 -30.42 -30.53 -2.02
CA GLU A 341 -31.41 -31.57 -2.21
C GLU A 341 -31.23 -32.22 -3.59
N VAL A 342 -30.32 -33.19 -3.64
CA VAL A 342 -30.05 -33.99 -4.84
C VAL A 342 -30.74 -35.36 -4.69
N THR A 343 -31.59 -35.72 -5.62
CA THR A 343 -32.26 -37.04 -5.62
C THR A 343 -31.36 -38.13 -6.24
N GLU A 344 -31.57 -39.37 -5.87
CA GLU A 344 -30.83 -40.50 -6.43
C GLU A 344 -30.98 -40.56 -7.94
N GLU A 345 -32.19 -40.31 -8.47
CA GLU A 345 -32.47 -40.29 -9.92
C GLU A 345 -31.62 -39.22 -10.63
N SER A 346 -31.56 -38.01 -10.06
CA SER A 346 -30.74 -36.94 -10.67
C SER A 346 -29.24 -37.24 -10.65
N VAL A 347 -28.77 -37.95 -9.62
CA VAL A 347 -27.37 -38.42 -9.54
C VAL A 347 -27.11 -39.49 -10.62
N ARG A 348 -28.02 -40.47 -10.79
CA ARG A 348 -27.91 -41.50 -11.81
C ARG A 348 -27.82 -40.90 -13.21
N GLU A 349 -28.75 -40.03 -13.58
CA GLU A 349 -28.74 -39.34 -14.87
C GLU A 349 -27.47 -38.56 -15.14
N GLN A 350 -26.93 -37.92 -14.09
CA GLN A 350 -25.69 -37.16 -14.20
C GLN A 350 -24.46 -38.05 -14.34
N LEU A 351 -24.42 -39.17 -13.61
CA LEU A 351 -23.33 -40.15 -13.72
C LEU A 351 -23.36 -40.93 -15.05
N ASP A 352 -24.54 -41.25 -15.59
CA ASP A 352 -24.65 -41.87 -16.90
C ASP A 352 -24.05 -40.98 -17.98
N ARG A 353 -24.42 -39.70 -18.01
CA ARG A 353 -23.83 -38.69 -18.92
C ARG A 353 -22.33 -38.53 -18.70
N PHE A 354 -21.89 -38.58 -17.46
CA PHE A 354 -20.47 -38.45 -17.14
C PHE A 354 -19.68 -39.67 -17.65
N LEU A 355 -20.16 -40.90 -17.46
CA LEU A 355 -19.53 -42.10 -17.98
C LEU A 355 -19.42 -42.09 -19.50
N GLU A 356 -20.46 -41.61 -20.20
CA GLU A 356 -20.43 -41.40 -21.66
C GLU A 356 -19.33 -40.40 -22.04
N SER A 357 -19.26 -39.26 -21.36
CA SER A 357 -18.22 -38.22 -21.58
C SER A 357 -16.81 -38.75 -21.33
N VAL A 358 -16.62 -39.56 -20.29
CA VAL A 358 -15.33 -40.20 -19.98
C VAL A 358 -14.96 -41.20 -21.08
N HIS A 359 -15.90 -42.04 -21.50
CA HIS A 359 -15.68 -42.99 -22.58
C HIS A 359 -15.30 -42.29 -23.88
N GLU A 360 -16.01 -41.24 -24.27
CA GLU A 360 -15.70 -40.43 -25.46
C GLU A 360 -14.29 -39.77 -25.35
N PHE A 361 -13.94 -39.28 -24.18
CA PHE A 361 -12.63 -38.67 -23.96
C PHE A 361 -11.49 -39.69 -24.12
N PHE A 362 -11.59 -40.84 -23.47
CA PHE A 362 -10.57 -41.87 -23.56
C PHE A 362 -10.48 -42.51 -24.97
N ALA A 363 -11.60 -42.64 -25.67
CA ALA A 363 -11.63 -43.18 -27.05
C ALA A 363 -10.91 -42.28 -28.08
N ARG A 364 -10.70 -40.98 -27.79
CA ARG A 364 -10.03 -40.05 -28.71
C ARG A 364 -8.52 -40.31 -28.85
N THR A 365 -7.92 -41.01 -27.92
CA THR A 365 -6.47 -41.26 -27.89
C THR A 365 -6.23 -42.75 -27.73
N GLU A 366 -5.55 -43.37 -28.69
CA GLU A 366 -5.29 -44.83 -28.73
C GLU A 366 -4.66 -45.33 -27.42
N ALA A 367 -3.71 -44.58 -26.85
CA ALA A 367 -3.09 -44.91 -25.56
C ALA A 367 -4.08 -44.98 -24.39
N PHE A 368 -5.22 -44.28 -24.46
CA PHE A 368 -6.21 -44.21 -23.37
C PHE A 368 -7.39 -45.18 -23.58
N SER A 369 -7.44 -45.88 -24.71
CA SER A 369 -8.60 -46.68 -25.11
C SER A 369 -8.98 -47.82 -24.12
N GLY A 370 -8.04 -48.21 -23.26
CA GLY A 370 -8.28 -49.20 -22.20
C GLY A 370 -8.74 -48.64 -20.86
N LEU A 371 -8.71 -47.31 -20.69
CA LEU A 371 -9.09 -46.68 -19.44
C LEU A 371 -10.62 -46.60 -19.26
N SER A 372 -11.06 -46.72 -18.03
CA SER A 372 -12.42 -46.43 -17.61
C SER A 372 -12.41 -45.86 -16.18
N VAL A 373 -13.56 -45.62 -15.59
CA VAL A 373 -13.68 -45.14 -14.22
C VAL A 373 -14.69 -45.98 -13.43
N SER A 374 -14.30 -46.36 -12.22
CA SER A 374 -15.20 -46.99 -11.24
C SER A 374 -15.60 -45.95 -10.19
N ILE A 375 -16.89 -45.84 -9.88
CA ILE A 375 -17.47 -44.80 -9.06
C ILE A 375 -18.27 -45.38 -7.91
N GLY A 376 -18.01 -44.96 -6.68
CA GLY A 376 -18.86 -45.23 -5.52
C GLY A 376 -19.62 -44.02 -5.09
N VAL A 377 -20.90 -44.14 -4.84
CA VAL A 377 -21.79 -43.02 -4.47
C VAL A 377 -22.29 -43.21 -3.05
N ALA A 378 -21.97 -42.25 -2.19
CA ALA A 378 -22.52 -42.12 -0.84
C ALA A 378 -23.48 -40.96 -0.78
N MET A 379 -24.72 -41.20 -0.41
CA MET A 379 -25.76 -40.19 -0.27
C MET A 379 -25.96 -39.86 1.20
N GLY A 380 -25.57 -38.68 1.63
CA GLY A 380 -25.92 -38.21 2.95
C GLY A 380 -27.42 -38.00 3.09
N GLU A 381 -28.06 -38.67 4.03
CA GLU A 381 -29.52 -38.57 4.25
C GLU A 381 -29.92 -37.18 4.81
N LYS A 382 -29.03 -36.58 5.58
CA LYS A 382 -29.23 -35.26 6.26
C LYS A 382 -27.92 -34.50 6.38
N ALA A 383 -27.99 -33.23 6.75
CA ALA A 383 -26.83 -32.44 7.18
C ALA A 383 -26.25 -33.01 8.49
N GLY A 384 -24.94 -32.82 8.69
CA GLY A 384 -24.25 -33.22 9.92
C GLY A 384 -23.69 -34.63 9.92
N ILE A 385 -23.75 -35.38 8.81
CA ILE A 385 -23.01 -36.62 8.67
C ILE A 385 -21.53 -36.28 8.53
N PRO A 386 -20.63 -36.90 9.33
CA PRO A 386 -19.20 -36.65 9.22
C PRO A 386 -18.66 -36.97 7.83
N LEU A 387 -17.77 -36.12 7.32
CA LEU A 387 -17.23 -36.28 5.97
C LEU A 387 -16.46 -37.57 5.77
N ASP A 388 -15.71 -38.02 6.79
CA ASP A 388 -14.96 -39.28 6.78
C ASP A 388 -15.87 -40.52 6.61
N VAL A 389 -17.06 -40.46 7.19
CA VAL A 389 -18.10 -41.52 7.00
C VAL A 389 -18.55 -41.55 5.57
N LEU A 390 -18.91 -40.42 4.98
CA LEU A 390 -19.33 -40.33 3.58
C LEU A 390 -18.25 -40.75 2.58
N LEU A 391 -16.99 -40.33 2.85
CA LEU A 391 -15.86 -40.74 2.02
C LEU A 391 -15.62 -42.26 2.11
N HIS A 392 -15.69 -42.82 3.31
CA HIS A 392 -15.53 -44.26 3.49
C HIS A 392 -16.67 -45.07 2.80
N GLN A 393 -17.92 -44.61 2.94
CA GLN A 393 -19.06 -45.20 2.23
C GLN A 393 -18.89 -45.15 0.71
N GLY A 394 -18.39 -44.03 0.18
CA GLY A 394 -18.06 -43.85 -1.23
C GLY A 394 -16.96 -44.82 -1.69
N ASP A 395 -15.90 -44.99 -0.91
CA ASP A 395 -14.79 -45.89 -1.20
C ASP A 395 -15.27 -47.37 -1.24
N VAL A 396 -16.05 -47.80 -0.24
CA VAL A 396 -16.66 -49.14 -0.21
C VAL A 396 -17.53 -49.41 -1.48
N ALA A 397 -18.37 -48.45 -1.83
CA ALA A 397 -19.21 -48.58 -3.01
C ALA A 397 -18.40 -48.60 -4.34
N MET A 398 -17.30 -47.80 -4.40
CA MET A 398 -16.37 -47.83 -5.54
C MET A 398 -15.68 -49.19 -5.69
N TYR A 399 -15.27 -49.77 -4.59
CA TYR A 399 -14.69 -51.12 -4.61
C TYR A 399 -15.66 -52.17 -5.13
N GLU A 400 -16.94 -52.07 -4.75
CA GLU A 400 -18.00 -52.96 -5.33
C GLU A 400 -18.23 -52.69 -6.83
N ALA A 401 -18.12 -51.44 -7.31
CA ALA A 401 -18.13 -51.11 -8.72
C ALA A 401 -16.96 -51.80 -9.47
N LYS A 402 -15.77 -51.83 -8.90
CA LYS A 402 -14.60 -52.55 -9.45
C LYS A 402 -14.79 -54.02 -9.50
N LYS A 403 -15.31 -54.68 -8.44
CA LYS A 403 -15.64 -56.13 -8.40
C LYS A 403 -16.72 -56.48 -9.40
N GLY A 404 -17.69 -55.61 -9.59
CA GLY A 404 -18.82 -55.81 -10.51
C GLY A 404 -18.47 -55.72 -12.00
N GLY A 405 -17.18 -55.51 -12.35
CA GLY A 405 -16.69 -55.50 -13.74
C GLY A 405 -16.19 -54.12 -14.22
N LYS A 406 -15.97 -53.17 -13.28
CA LYS A 406 -15.43 -51.84 -13.60
C LYS A 406 -16.34 -51.00 -14.51
N ASN A 407 -15.89 -49.80 -14.92
CA ASN A 407 -16.61 -48.91 -15.84
C ASN A 407 -18.10 -48.70 -15.48
N ARG A 408 -18.35 -48.41 -14.19
CA ARG A 408 -19.69 -48.25 -13.65
C ARG A 408 -19.71 -47.45 -12.36
N TYR A 409 -20.91 -47.17 -11.88
CA TYR A 409 -21.10 -46.67 -10.52
C TYR A 409 -21.91 -47.67 -9.67
N CYS A 410 -21.68 -47.63 -8.36
CA CYS A 410 -22.48 -48.28 -7.33
C CYS A 410 -22.88 -47.28 -6.26
N PHE A 411 -24.14 -47.37 -5.80
CA PHE A 411 -24.58 -46.66 -4.62
C PHE A 411 -24.27 -47.47 -3.38
N TYR A 412 -23.79 -46.80 -2.35
CA TYR A 412 -23.55 -47.44 -1.06
C TYR A 412 -24.85 -47.95 -0.45
N SER A 413 -24.82 -49.16 0.08
CA SER A 413 -25.88 -49.74 0.93
C SER A 413 -25.23 -50.41 2.14
N ASP A 414 -25.94 -50.45 3.27
CA ASP A 414 -25.41 -51.02 4.54
C ASP A 414 -25.09 -52.53 4.42
N ASP A 415 -25.66 -53.22 3.45
CA ASP A 415 -25.37 -54.63 3.20
C ASP A 415 -23.96 -54.87 2.63
N MET A 416 -23.34 -53.89 2.02
CA MET A 416 -21.95 -53.94 1.50
C MET A 416 -20.93 -54.11 2.61
N TYR A 417 -21.20 -53.64 3.82
CA TYR A 417 -20.32 -53.78 4.99
C TYR A 417 -20.25 -55.23 5.53
N LYS A 418 -21.23 -56.08 5.19
CA LYS A 418 -21.31 -57.47 5.72
C LYS A 418 -20.55 -58.50 4.89
N ALA A 419 -20.04 -58.13 3.74
CA ALA A 419 -19.41 -59.07 2.80
C ALA A 419 -17.90 -59.29 3.05
N ASP A 420 -17.24 -58.50 3.91
CA ASP A 420 -15.80 -58.54 4.19
C ASP A 420 -15.46 -59.05 5.63
N ILE A 421 -16.43 -59.70 6.35
CA ILE A 421 -16.24 -60.46 7.59
C ILE A 421 -16.50 -61.92 7.27
#